data_e14eb1af0f27c049407fcafaee02008e
#
_entry.id   e14eb1af0f27c049407fcafaee02008e
#
_cell.length_a   1.000
_cell.length_b   1.000
_cell.length_c   1.000
_cell.angle_alpha   90.00
_cell.angle_beta   90.00
_cell.angle_gamma   90.00
#
_symmetry.space_group_name_H-M   'P 1'
#
loop_
_entity.id
_entity.type
_entity.pdbx_description
1 polymer ?
#
loop_
_entity_poly.entity_id
_entity_poly.type
_entity_poly.pdbx_seq_one_letter_code
_entity_poly.pdbx_strand_id
1 'polypeptide(L)'
;FDFVIYSFIKLIYFICSFKKMFINNFDPVAFQILSLEIRWYSLAYIAGIILGWVYCKKKLIKDQYILGLFDDFITYLIIGVILGGRLGYALFYNPEYYLKNPFEILMVWNGGMSFHGGLIGVIISSQLFATKHKVNKFIFLDLVALSAPIGIFFGRVSNYINSELIGRATDLPWSVKFILIDNIKRHPSQLYEAFFEGIILFFLLGYFFKKNYLQFPGKISAIFLIFYSLFRFFAEFFRSPDPQIGYLILNLTLGQLISILFLIAGTLLFYFKR
;
A
#
# COMPACT_ATOMS: atom_id res chain seq x y z
N PHE A 1 -20.31 -10.72 -32.89
CA PHE A 1 -18.94 -11.16 -32.56
C PHE A 1 -17.91 -10.25 -33.24
N ASP A 2 -18.10 -9.95 -34.54
CA ASP A 2 -17.18 -9.13 -35.35
C ASP A 2 -17.05 -7.68 -34.86
N PHE A 3 -18.12 -7.08 -34.33
CA PHE A 3 -18.09 -5.71 -33.81
C PHE A 3 -17.23 -5.57 -32.54
N VAL A 4 -17.24 -6.59 -31.68
CA VAL A 4 -16.41 -6.61 -30.45
C VAL A 4 -14.94 -6.80 -30.81
N ILE A 5 -14.65 -7.71 -31.78
CA ILE A 5 -13.28 -7.94 -32.26
C ILE A 5 -12.74 -6.68 -32.97
N TYR A 6 -13.55 -6.04 -33.82
CA TYR A 6 -13.18 -4.79 -34.49
C TYR A 6 -12.92 -3.65 -33.52
N SER A 7 -13.76 -3.51 -32.49
CA SER A 7 -13.56 -2.49 -31.42
C SER A 7 -12.30 -2.79 -30.60
N PHE A 8 -12.02 -4.05 -30.31
CA PHE A 8 -10.82 -4.47 -29.61
C PHE A 8 -9.55 -4.24 -30.43
N ILE A 9 -9.58 -4.56 -31.73
CA ILE A 9 -8.50 -4.27 -32.67
C ILE A 9 -8.27 -2.76 -32.79
N LYS A 10 -9.34 -1.94 -32.89
CA LYS A 10 -9.24 -0.48 -32.93
C LYS A 10 -8.68 0.11 -31.66
N LEU A 11 -9.01 -0.45 -30.49
CA LEU A 11 -8.44 -0.09 -29.20
C LEU A 11 -6.94 -0.45 -29.13
N ILE A 12 -6.56 -1.63 -29.64
CA ILE A 12 -5.15 -2.04 -29.73
C ILE A 12 -4.39 -1.12 -30.71
N TYR A 13 -4.96 -0.82 -31.87
CA TYR A 13 -4.34 0.14 -32.82
C TYR A 13 -4.24 1.55 -32.23
N PHE A 14 -5.24 2.02 -31.49
CA PHE A 14 -5.20 3.29 -30.77
C PHE A 14 -4.09 3.30 -29.70
N ILE A 15 -3.97 2.23 -28.92
CA ILE A 15 -2.91 2.06 -27.93
C ILE A 15 -1.52 1.96 -28.60
N CYS A 16 -1.40 1.23 -29.72
CA CYS A 16 -0.15 1.11 -30.49
C CYS A 16 0.22 2.40 -31.24
N SER A 17 -0.75 3.28 -31.54
CA SER A 17 -0.51 4.58 -32.19
C SER A 17 0.10 5.62 -31.25
N PHE A 18 0.12 5.39 -29.94
CA PHE A 18 0.87 6.20 -28.97
C PHE A 18 2.38 5.98 -29.14
N LYS A 19 2.95 6.48 -30.27
CA LYS A 19 4.42 6.53 -30.50
C LYS A 19 5.16 7.49 -29.55
N LYS A 20 4.46 8.19 -28.66
CA LYS A 20 5.09 9.11 -27.72
C LYS A 20 5.60 8.31 -26.53
N MET A 21 6.91 8.08 -26.49
CA MET A 21 7.57 7.45 -25.35
C MET A 21 7.31 8.26 -24.09
N PHE A 22 6.83 7.59 -23.05
CA PHE A 22 6.63 8.20 -21.75
C PHE A 22 8.00 8.36 -21.04
N ILE A 23 8.28 9.57 -20.60
CA ILE A 23 9.50 9.88 -19.85
C ILE A 23 9.09 10.36 -18.46
N ASN A 24 9.57 9.66 -17.43
CA ASN A 24 9.46 10.12 -16.06
C ASN A 24 10.65 11.01 -15.74
N ASN A 25 10.40 12.28 -15.54
CA ASN A 25 11.34 13.32 -15.14
C ASN A 25 10.72 14.22 -14.07
N PHE A 26 9.98 13.63 -13.16
CA PHE A 26 9.36 14.38 -12.06
C PHE A 26 10.40 14.65 -10.97
N ASP A 27 10.33 15.85 -10.39
CA ASP A 27 11.06 16.17 -9.18
C ASP A 27 10.35 15.51 -7.98
N PRO A 28 11.05 14.71 -7.15
CA PRO A 28 10.51 14.17 -5.91
C PRO A 28 10.07 15.24 -4.91
N VAL A 29 10.60 16.47 -4.99
CA VAL A 29 10.23 17.61 -4.18
C VAL A 29 9.02 18.28 -4.80
N ALA A 30 7.90 18.34 -4.07
CA ALA A 30 6.67 19.00 -4.54
C ALA A 30 6.82 20.54 -4.49
N PHE A 31 7.35 21.05 -3.39
CA PHE A 31 7.66 22.47 -3.19
C PHE A 31 8.58 22.64 -1.96
N GLN A 32 9.22 23.82 -1.87
CA GLN A 32 10.07 24.18 -0.75
C GLN A 32 9.47 25.34 0.04
N ILE A 33 9.56 25.26 1.36
CA ILE A 33 9.23 26.36 2.27
C ILE A 33 10.47 26.67 3.09
N LEU A 34 11.10 27.82 2.80
CA LEU A 34 12.42 28.16 3.35
C LEU A 34 13.43 27.06 3.00
N SER A 35 14.03 26.41 4.02
CA SER A 35 14.98 25.30 3.85
C SER A 35 14.32 23.91 3.92
N LEU A 36 12.99 23.83 4.12
CA LEU A 36 12.28 22.57 4.25
C LEU A 36 11.74 22.10 2.91
N GLU A 37 12.21 20.96 2.42
CA GLU A 37 11.68 20.29 1.24
C GLU A 37 10.43 19.48 1.57
N ILE A 38 9.31 19.81 0.94
CA ILE A 38 8.06 19.04 1.03
C ILE A 38 8.01 18.08 -0.16
N ARG A 39 8.08 16.79 0.11
CA ARG A 39 8.13 15.73 -0.90
C ARG A 39 6.74 15.19 -1.21
N TRP A 40 6.50 14.79 -2.44
CA TRP A 40 5.25 14.14 -2.88
C TRP A 40 4.87 12.95 -2.00
N TYR A 41 5.87 12.21 -1.54
CA TYR A 41 5.65 11.05 -0.67
C TYR A 41 5.00 11.44 0.67
N SER A 42 5.45 12.53 1.29
CA SER A 42 4.84 13.05 2.53
C SER A 42 3.40 13.52 2.30
N LEU A 43 3.15 14.21 1.18
CA LEU A 43 1.80 14.66 0.83
C LEU A 43 0.86 13.47 0.56
N ALA A 44 1.37 12.40 -0.07
CA ALA A 44 0.60 11.19 -0.32
C ALA A 44 0.18 10.49 0.98
N TYR A 45 1.06 10.39 1.97
CA TYR A 45 0.71 9.85 3.30
C TYR A 45 -0.35 10.69 3.98
N ILE A 46 -0.18 12.01 4.02
CA ILE A 46 -1.15 12.92 4.61
C ILE A 46 -2.50 12.80 3.91
N ALA A 47 -2.51 12.83 2.58
CA ALA A 47 -3.73 12.69 1.78
C ALA A 47 -4.40 11.32 2.04
N GLY A 48 -3.64 10.23 2.05
CA GLY A 48 -4.15 8.89 2.32
C GLY A 48 -4.81 8.78 3.69
N ILE A 49 -4.18 9.31 4.73
CA ILE A 49 -4.71 9.30 6.10
C ILE A 49 -5.97 10.16 6.20
N ILE A 50 -5.93 11.41 5.71
CA ILE A 50 -7.07 12.33 5.81
C ILE A 50 -8.28 11.79 5.01
N LEU A 51 -8.07 11.37 3.76
CA LEU A 51 -9.14 10.84 2.93
C LEU A 51 -9.70 9.52 3.47
N GLY A 52 -8.85 8.64 3.98
CA GLY A 52 -9.26 7.40 4.64
C GLY A 52 -10.07 7.69 5.91
N TRP A 53 -9.63 8.61 6.74
CA TRP A 53 -10.35 9.06 7.93
C TRP A 53 -11.73 9.67 7.59
N VAL A 54 -11.79 10.60 6.63
CA VAL A 54 -13.05 11.20 6.18
C VAL A 54 -13.99 10.14 5.60
N TYR A 55 -13.46 9.21 4.81
CA TYR A 55 -14.24 8.12 4.22
C TYR A 55 -14.85 7.22 5.30
N CYS A 56 -14.07 6.83 6.29
CA CYS A 56 -14.57 6.04 7.43
C CYS A 56 -15.68 6.77 8.18
N LYS A 57 -15.44 8.02 8.61
CA LYS A 57 -16.40 8.80 9.40
C LYS A 57 -17.70 9.10 8.66
N LYS A 58 -17.60 9.47 7.37
CA LYS A 58 -18.77 9.92 6.61
C LYS A 58 -19.56 8.81 5.93
N LYS A 59 -18.91 7.67 5.61
CA LYS A 59 -19.53 6.64 4.76
C LYS A 59 -19.62 5.27 5.41
N LEU A 60 -18.69 4.89 6.28
CA LEU A 60 -18.60 3.54 6.78
C LEU A 60 -19.18 3.37 8.19
N ILE A 61 -18.87 4.29 9.10
CA ILE A 61 -19.27 4.20 10.50
C ILE A 61 -20.70 4.73 10.67
N LYS A 62 -21.61 3.83 11.09
CA LYS A 62 -23.00 4.17 11.38
C LYS A 62 -23.27 4.20 12.88
N ASP A 63 -22.52 3.44 13.67
CA ASP A 63 -22.63 3.34 15.10
C ASP A 63 -21.99 4.57 15.76
N GLN A 64 -22.78 5.30 16.57
CA GLN A 64 -22.32 6.52 17.24
C GLN A 64 -21.25 6.26 18.29
N TYR A 65 -21.27 5.10 18.94
CA TYR A 65 -20.24 4.73 19.91
C TYR A 65 -18.89 4.49 19.21
N ILE A 66 -18.89 3.74 18.10
CA ILE A 66 -17.69 3.51 17.30
C ILE A 66 -17.20 4.82 16.69
N LEU A 67 -18.11 5.70 16.23
CA LEU A 67 -17.76 7.01 15.71
C LEU A 67 -17.04 7.88 16.73
N GLY A 68 -17.51 7.87 18.00
CA GLY A 68 -16.89 8.61 19.11
C GLY A 68 -15.48 8.11 19.46
N LEU A 69 -15.22 6.82 19.25
CA LEU A 69 -13.89 6.23 19.51
C LEU A 69 -12.92 6.32 18.34
N PHE A 70 -13.40 6.66 17.13
CA PHE A 70 -12.61 6.50 15.93
C PHE A 70 -11.42 7.48 15.85
N ASP A 71 -11.54 8.70 16.33
CA ASP A 71 -10.45 9.68 16.33
C ASP A 71 -9.31 9.26 17.27
N ASP A 72 -9.67 8.73 18.45
CA ASP A 72 -8.69 8.15 19.36
C ASP A 72 -8.01 6.94 18.74
N PHE A 73 -8.77 6.08 18.07
CA PHE A 73 -8.21 4.92 17.36
C PHE A 73 -7.19 5.34 16.29
N ILE A 74 -7.49 6.37 15.48
CA ILE A 74 -6.55 6.89 14.46
C ILE A 74 -5.26 7.38 15.12
N THR A 75 -5.33 8.02 16.29
CA THR A 75 -4.13 8.43 17.04
C THR A 75 -3.28 7.22 17.44
N TYR A 76 -3.90 6.15 17.97
CA TYR A 76 -3.20 4.89 18.27
C TYR A 76 -2.58 4.27 17.02
N LEU A 77 -3.31 4.30 15.90
CA LEU A 77 -2.86 3.76 14.63
C LEU A 77 -1.61 4.48 14.12
N ILE A 78 -1.62 5.82 14.09
CA ILE A 78 -0.50 6.64 13.64
C ILE A 78 0.74 6.39 14.51
N ILE A 79 0.57 6.40 15.83
CA ILE A 79 1.67 6.10 16.77
C ILE A 79 2.19 4.68 16.53
N GLY A 80 1.29 3.70 16.36
CA GLY A 80 1.66 2.32 16.08
C GLY A 80 2.47 2.16 14.80
N VAL A 81 2.05 2.81 13.70
CA VAL A 81 2.78 2.81 12.43
C VAL A 81 4.17 3.41 12.57
N ILE A 82 4.28 4.58 13.23
CA ILE A 82 5.56 5.28 13.40
C ILE A 82 6.51 4.46 14.27
N LEU A 83 6.08 4.05 15.45
CA LEU A 83 6.90 3.27 16.37
C LEU A 83 7.27 1.91 15.79
N GLY A 84 6.29 1.19 15.25
CA GLY A 84 6.50 -0.10 14.65
C GLY A 84 7.43 -0.03 13.44
N GLY A 85 7.22 0.94 12.55
CA GLY A 85 8.07 1.16 11.38
C GLY A 85 9.51 1.47 11.75
N ARG A 86 9.71 2.32 12.75
CA ARG A 86 11.04 2.73 13.21
C ARG A 86 11.76 1.60 13.96
N LEU A 87 11.09 0.96 14.90
CA LEU A 87 11.64 -0.19 15.61
C LEU A 87 11.95 -1.35 14.67
N GLY A 88 11.05 -1.64 13.74
CA GLY A 88 11.29 -2.66 12.72
C GLY A 88 12.49 -2.34 11.83
N TYR A 89 12.70 -1.08 11.46
CA TYR A 89 13.91 -0.68 10.73
C TYR A 89 15.17 -0.86 11.58
N ALA A 90 15.17 -0.37 12.79
CA ALA A 90 16.32 -0.44 13.70
C ALA A 90 16.73 -1.90 13.98
N LEU A 91 15.76 -2.79 14.21
CA LEU A 91 16.03 -4.17 14.61
C LEU A 91 16.43 -5.08 13.43
N PHE A 92 15.88 -4.85 12.22
CA PHE A 92 16.06 -5.78 11.10
C PHE A 92 17.01 -5.28 10.01
N TYR A 93 17.17 -3.96 9.85
CA TYR A 93 18.00 -3.41 8.77
C TYR A 93 19.36 -2.89 9.24
N ASN A 94 19.45 -2.39 10.47
CA ASN A 94 20.72 -1.81 10.97
C ASN A 94 20.92 -2.02 12.49
N PRO A 95 20.81 -3.28 12.99
CA PRO A 95 20.80 -3.53 14.43
C PRO A 95 22.09 -3.11 15.14
N GLU A 96 23.26 -3.35 14.53
CA GLU A 96 24.54 -3.00 15.14
C GLU A 96 24.73 -1.51 15.36
N TYR A 97 24.25 -0.69 14.42
CA TYR A 97 24.30 0.75 14.53
C TYR A 97 23.40 1.27 15.64
N TYR A 98 22.16 0.79 15.71
CA TYR A 98 21.20 1.27 16.70
C TYR A 98 21.46 0.72 18.11
N LEU A 99 22.12 -0.42 18.26
CA LEU A 99 22.61 -0.89 19.55
C LEU A 99 23.69 0.02 20.13
N LYS A 100 24.53 0.62 19.26
CA LYS A 100 25.54 1.60 19.67
C LYS A 100 24.96 3.00 19.89
N ASN A 101 23.87 3.34 19.19
CA ASN A 101 23.26 4.67 19.18
C ASN A 101 21.73 4.60 19.47
N PRO A 102 21.30 4.13 20.64
CA PRO A 102 19.88 3.82 20.90
C PRO A 102 18.95 5.03 20.84
N PHE A 103 19.44 6.24 21.16
CA PHE A 103 18.65 7.47 21.06
C PHE A 103 18.27 7.83 19.63
N GLU A 104 19.05 7.39 18.62
CA GLU A 104 18.74 7.66 17.23
C GLU A 104 17.52 6.88 16.72
N ILE A 105 17.06 5.86 17.45
CA ILE A 105 15.79 5.18 17.15
C ILE A 105 14.63 6.19 17.19
N LEU A 106 14.67 7.17 18.07
CA LEU A 106 13.62 8.19 18.21
C LEU A 106 13.66 9.27 17.12
N MET A 107 14.78 9.39 16.41
CA MET A 107 14.96 10.39 15.35
C MET A 107 14.34 9.94 14.03
N VAL A 108 13.00 9.91 13.98
CA VAL A 108 12.24 9.46 12.79
C VAL A 108 12.47 10.32 11.55
N TRP A 109 12.90 11.57 11.71
CA TRP A 109 13.24 12.51 10.64
C TRP A 109 14.52 12.14 9.88
N ASN A 110 15.38 11.29 10.44
CA ASN A 110 16.57 10.78 9.75
C ASN A 110 16.24 9.67 8.72
N GLY A 111 14.94 9.38 8.53
CA GLY A 111 14.51 8.33 7.62
C GLY A 111 14.65 6.93 8.21
N GLY A 112 14.48 5.89 7.38
CA GLY A 112 14.55 4.49 7.80
C GLY A 112 13.28 4.01 8.51
N MET A 113 12.34 3.50 7.69
CA MET A 113 11.07 2.93 8.15
C MET A 113 10.87 1.54 7.53
N SER A 114 10.48 0.59 8.34
CA SER A 114 10.15 -0.77 7.90
C SER A 114 8.65 -0.89 7.66
N PHE A 115 8.25 -1.29 6.45
CA PHE A 115 6.85 -1.59 6.15
C PHE A 115 6.29 -2.69 7.07
N HIS A 116 7.03 -3.78 7.23
CA HIS A 116 6.60 -4.90 8.08
C HIS A 116 6.49 -4.48 9.56
N GLY A 117 7.44 -3.66 10.03
CA GLY A 117 7.38 -3.08 11.36
C GLY A 117 6.13 -2.20 11.54
N GLY A 118 5.82 -1.36 10.56
CA GLY A 118 4.59 -0.54 10.54
C GLY A 118 3.32 -1.39 10.59
N LEU A 119 3.25 -2.48 9.82
CA LEU A 119 2.11 -3.40 9.83
C LEU A 119 1.93 -4.09 11.18
N ILE A 120 3.01 -4.55 11.80
CA ILE A 120 2.98 -5.10 13.16
C ILE A 120 2.50 -4.03 14.14
N GLY A 121 2.97 -2.78 13.99
CA GLY A 121 2.52 -1.64 14.78
C GLY A 121 1.02 -1.38 14.67
N VAL A 122 0.43 -1.48 13.47
CA VAL A 122 -1.04 -1.42 13.26
C VAL A 122 -1.76 -2.51 14.04
N ILE A 123 -1.29 -3.74 13.99
CA ILE A 123 -1.92 -4.87 14.67
C ILE A 123 -1.85 -4.69 16.19
N ILE A 124 -0.67 -4.33 16.71
CA ILE A 124 -0.46 -4.13 18.16
C ILE A 124 -1.28 -2.95 18.66
N SER A 125 -1.24 -1.80 17.99
CA SER A 125 -2.00 -0.61 18.41
C SER A 125 -3.51 -0.86 18.38
N SER A 126 -4.01 -1.58 17.36
CA SER A 126 -5.42 -1.99 17.29
C SER A 126 -5.81 -2.92 18.43
N GLN A 127 -4.93 -3.84 18.82
CA GLN A 127 -5.17 -4.72 19.97
C GLN A 127 -5.18 -3.94 21.30
N LEU A 128 -4.19 -3.06 21.51
CA LEU A 128 -4.11 -2.24 22.73
C LEU A 128 -5.32 -1.32 22.86
N PHE A 129 -5.72 -0.66 21.77
CA PHE A 129 -6.92 0.17 21.72
C PHE A 129 -8.18 -0.63 22.09
N ALA A 130 -8.36 -1.78 21.44
CA ALA A 130 -9.52 -2.63 21.64
C ALA A 130 -9.62 -3.16 23.10
N THR A 131 -8.47 -3.52 23.69
CA THR A 131 -8.42 -3.95 25.09
C THR A 131 -8.78 -2.81 26.04
N LYS A 132 -8.24 -1.61 25.84
CA LYS A 132 -8.52 -0.42 26.67
C LYS A 132 -10.01 -0.04 26.63
N HIS A 133 -10.62 -0.04 25.45
CA HIS A 133 -12.02 0.39 25.28
C HIS A 133 -13.02 -0.76 25.35
N LYS A 134 -12.57 -2.00 25.60
CA LYS A 134 -13.39 -3.22 25.66
C LYS A 134 -14.24 -3.44 24.41
N VAL A 135 -13.66 -3.19 23.23
CA VAL A 135 -14.30 -3.35 21.91
C VAL A 135 -13.61 -4.44 21.10
N ASN A 136 -14.29 -4.93 20.06
CA ASN A 136 -13.67 -5.90 19.15
C ASN A 136 -12.71 -5.21 18.20
N LYS A 137 -11.40 -5.57 18.24
CA LYS A 137 -10.37 -5.02 17.36
C LYS A 137 -10.68 -5.14 15.86
N PHE A 138 -11.38 -6.19 15.47
CA PHE A 138 -11.70 -6.44 14.07
C PHE A 138 -12.66 -5.42 13.46
N ILE A 139 -13.49 -4.74 14.28
CA ILE A 139 -14.31 -3.62 13.80
C ILE A 139 -13.41 -2.52 13.23
N PHE A 140 -12.38 -2.16 13.96
CA PHE A 140 -11.45 -1.10 13.55
C PHE A 140 -10.50 -1.56 12.42
N LEU A 141 -10.03 -2.82 12.46
CA LEU A 141 -9.22 -3.38 11.37
C LEU A 141 -10.00 -3.46 10.06
N ASP A 142 -11.29 -3.75 10.10
CA ASP A 142 -12.14 -3.74 8.89
C ASP A 142 -12.32 -2.32 8.33
N LEU A 143 -12.41 -1.29 9.18
CA LEU A 143 -12.42 0.11 8.75
C LEU A 143 -11.08 0.52 8.10
N VAL A 144 -9.95 0.10 8.70
CA VAL A 144 -8.62 0.28 8.11
C VAL A 144 -8.53 -0.42 6.75
N ALA A 145 -8.97 -1.68 6.67
CA ALA A 145 -8.95 -2.45 5.43
C ALA A 145 -9.76 -1.79 4.30
N LEU A 146 -10.95 -1.22 4.61
CA LEU A 146 -11.78 -0.49 3.65
C LEU A 146 -11.13 0.81 3.17
N SER A 147 -10.34 1.46 3.99
CA SER A 147 -9.70 2.74 3.68
C SER A 147 -8.27 2.61 3.16
N ALA A 148 -7.56 1.52 3.47
CA ALA A 148 -6.17 1.29 3.08
C ALA A 148 -5.89 1.43 1.57
N PRO A 149 -6.77 0.97 0.65
CA PRO A 149 -6.54 1.15 -0.79
C PRO A 149 -6.38 2.60 -1.21
N ILE A 150 -7.00 3.57 -0.51
CA ILE A 150 -6.82 5.01 -0.77
C ILE A 150 -5.35 5.39 -0.52
N GLY A 151 -4.81 5.00 0.63
CA GLY A 151 -3.41 5.27 0.97
C GLY A 151 -2.43 4.55 0.05
N ILE A 152 -2.73 3.29 -0.31
CA ILE A 152 -1.91 2.51 -1.25
C ILE A 152 -1.86 3.22 -2.61
N PHE A 153 -2.98 3.66 -3.15
CA PHE A 153 -3.03 4.40 -4.41
C PHE A 153 -2.09 5.61 -4.41
N PHE A 154 -2.22 6.49 -3.44
CA PHE A 154 -1.36 7.68 -3.35
C PHE A 154 0.11 7.34 -3.13
N GLY A 155 0.39 6.35 -2.30
CA GLY A 155 1.76 5.87 -2.07
C GLY A 155 2.41 5.34 -3.35
N ARG A 156 1.68 4.56 -4.17
CA ARG A 156 2.19 4.03 -5.45
C ARG A 156 2.38 5.12 -6.50
N VAL A 157 1.48 6.08 -6.57
CA VAL A 157 1.67 7.27 -7.43
C VAL A 157 2.92 8.05 -7.02
N SER A 158 3.17 8.20 -5.72
CA SER A 158 4.40 8.85 -5.24
C SER A 158 5.65 8.05 -5.54
N ASN A 159 5.62 6.71 -5.43
CA ASN A 159 6.75 5.88 -5.88
C ASN A 159 7.03 6.07 -7.38
N TYR A 160 5.98 6.23 -8.21
CA TYR A 160 6.17 6.54 -9.63
C TYR A 160 6.83 7.91 -9.82
N ILE A 161 6.38 8.95 -9.13
CA ILE A 161 6.98 10.29 -9.20
C ILE A 161 8.44 10.25 -8.75
N ASN A 162 8.74 9.55 -7.66
CA ASN A 162 10.09 9.45 -7.10
C ASN A 162 11.02 8.50 -7.91
N SER A 163 10.52 7.87 -8.98
CA SER A 163 11.27 6.84 -9.73
C SER A 163 11.75 5.67 -8.85
N GLU A 164 10.97 5.32 -7.81
CA GLU A 164 11.24 4.20 -6.91
C GLU A 164 10.50 2.94 -7.34
N LEU A 165 11.00 1.76 -6.93
CA LEU A 165 10.34 0.46 -7.12
C LEU A 165 9.97 0.19 -8.60
N ILE A 166 10.88 0.51 -9.50
CA ILE A 166 10.70 0.46 -10.95
C ILE A 166 10.46 -0.96 -11.47
N GLY A 167 9.81 -1.03 -12.62
CA GLY A 167 9.54 -2.31 -13.29
C GLY A 167 10.72 -2.86 -14.07
N ARG A 168 10.55 -4.09 -14.55
CA ARG A 168 11.50 -4.78 -15.44
C ARG A 168 11.56 -4.08 -16.80
N ALA A 169 12.63 -4.29 -17.53
CA ALA A 169 12.76 -3.82 -18.90
C ALA A 169 11.65 -4.39 -19.80
N THR A 170 11.12 -3.53 -20.70
CA THR A 170 10.05 -3.93 -21.63
C THR A 170 10.02 -3.01 -22.85
N ASP A 171 9.59 -3.54 -23.98
CA ASP A 171 9.36 -2.78 -25.22
C ASP A 171 7.87 -2.48 -25.48
N LEU A 172 7.00 -2.68 -24.51
CA LEU A 172 5.58 -2.39 -24.63
C LEU A 172 5.32 -0.91 -24.96
N PRO A 173 4.25 -0.57 -25.70
CA PRO A 173 3.96 0.80 -26.16
C PRO A 173 3.80 1.81 -25.01
N TRP A 174 3.40 1.36 -23.82
CA TRP A 174 3.23 2.19 -22.62
C TRP A 174 4.40 2.12 -21.65
N SER A 175 5.56 1.60 -22.09
CA SER A 175 6.79 1.60 -21.31
C SER A 175 7.23 3.02 -20.96
N VAL A 176 7.87 3.17 -19.81
CA VAL A 176 8.34 4.45 -19.27
C VAL A 176 9.85 4.40 -19.09
N LYS A 177 10.53 5.49 -19.46
CA LYS A 177 11.93 5.72 -19.09
C LYS A 177 12.01 6.54 -17.82
N PHE A 178 12.70 6.03 -16.83
CA PHE A 178 12.97 6.71 -15.56
C PHE A 178 14.37 7.33 -15.60
N ILE A 179 14.46 8.56 -16.11
CA ILE A 179 15.77 9.19 -16.36
C ILE A 179 16.62 9.44 -15.12
N LEU A 180 16.01 9.50 -13.94
CA LEU A 180 16.73 9.56 -12.67
C LEU A 180 17.44 8.24 -12.31
N ILE A 181 17.09 7.13 -12.98
CA ILE A 181 17.65 5.80 -12.71
C ILE A 181 18.54 5.33 -13.87
N ASP A 182 17.93 5.23 -15.06
CA ASP A 182 18.63 4.78 -16.28
C ASP A 182 17.85 5.18 -17.55
N ASN A 183 18.41 4.86 -18.72
CA ASN A 183 17.76 5.11 -20.02
C ASN A 183 16.97 3.90 -20.56
N ILE A 184 16.70 2.90 -19.73
CA ILE A 184 16.01 1.68 -20.15
C ILE A 184 14.50 1.89 -20.09
N LYS A 185 13.79 1.38 -21.10
CA LYS A 185 12.32 1.31 -21.09
C LYS A 185 11.85 0.25 -20.11
N ARG A 186 10.96 0.61 -19.22
CA ARG A 186 10.51 -0.27 -18.12
C ARG A 186 9.00 -0.28 -17.99
N HIS A 187 8.46 -1.35 -17.42
CA HIS A 187 7.09 -1.37 -16.95
C HIS A 187 6.88 -0.29 -15.88
N PRO A 188 5.83 0.54 -15.96
CA PRO A 188 5.43 1.40 -14.85
C PRO A 188 4.72 0.59 -13.76
N SER A 189 5.46 -0.33 -13.11
CA SER A 189 4.91 -1.29 -12.13
C SER A 189 4.17 -0.59 -10.98
N GLN A 190 4.62 0.60 -10.58
CA GLN A 190 3.99 1.41 -9.55
C GLN A 190 2.55 1.80 -9.95
N LEU A 191 2.31 2.11 -11.23
CA LEU A 191 0.97 2.45 -11.73
C LEU A 191 0.08 1.20 -11.83
N TYR A 192 0.64 0.03 -12.12
CA TYR A 192 -0.10 -1.23 -12.06
C TYR A 192 -0.53 -1.53 -10.62
N GLU A 193 0.39 -1.39 -9.66
CA GLU A 193 0.12 -1.53 -8.24
C GLU A 193 -0.95 -0.50 -7.78
N ALA A 194 -0.83 0.78 -8.17
CA ALA A 194 -1.84 1.81 -7.88
C ALA A 194 -3.23 1.42 -8.41
N PHE A 195 -3.30 0.87 -9.61
CA PHE A 195 -4.55 0.48 -10.23
C PHE A 195 -5.18 -0.74 -9.54
N PHE A 196 -4.42 -1.83 -9.37
CA PHE A 196 -4.97 -3.07 -8.82
C PHE A 196 -5.12 -3.01 -7.28
N GLU A 197 -4.05 -2.61 -6.57
CA GLU A 197 -4.03 -2.57 -5.10
C GLU A 197 -4.76 -1.33 -4.53
N GLY A 198 -4.85 -0.25 -5.32
CA GLY A 198 -5.57 0.97 -4.97
C GLY A 198 -7.00 0.95 -5.51
N ILE A 199 -7.17 1.21 -6.81
CA ILE A 199 -8.50 1.47 -7.41
C ILE A 199 -9.39 0.21 -7.39
N ILE A 200 -8.92 -0.90 -7.98
CA ILE A 200 -9.74 -2.11 -8.10
C ILE A 200 -10.08 -2.66 -6.71
N LEU A 201 -9.11 -2.74 -5.83
CA LEU A 201 -9.31 -3.22 -4.46
C LEU A 201 -10.31 -2.34 -3.69
N PHE A 202 -10.25 -1.01 -3.84
CA PHE A 202 -11.21 -0.10 -3.23
C PHE A 202 -12.65 -0.40 -3.63
N PHE A 203 -12.92 -0.53 -4.92
CA PHE A 203 -14.27 -0.84 -5.41
C PHE A 203 -14.72 -2.25 -5.01
N LEU A 204 -13.83 -3.21 -5.03
CA LEU A 204 -14.11 -4.58 -4.60
C LEU A 204 -14.51 -4.63 -3.12
N LEU A 205 -13.75 -4.01 -2.24
CA LEU A 205 -14.09 -3.93 -0.81
C LEU A 205 -15.39 -3.14 -0.59
N GLY A 206 -15.62 -2.07 -1.35
CA GLY A 206 -16.87 -1.32 -1.37
C GLY A 206 -18.08 -2.18 -1.76
N TYR A 207 -17.91 -3.12 -2.68
CA TYR A 207 -18.94 -4.10 -3.02
C TYR A 207 -19.29 -5.00 -1.82
N PHE A 208 -18.28 -5.57 -1.14
CA PHE A 208 -18.51 -6.40 0.05
C PHE A 208 -19.09 -5.60 1.22
N PHE A 209 -18.68 -4.34 1.39
CA PHE A 209 -19.31 -3.43 2.35
C PHE A 209 -20.82 -3.26 2.08
N LYS A 210 -21.21 -3.01 0.81
CA LYS A 210 -22.63 -2.93 0.40
C LYS A 210 -23.40 -4.23 0.62
N LYS A 211 -22.71 -5.38 0.62
CA LYS A 211 -23.28 -6.69 0.98
C LYS A 211 -23.31 -6.96 2.49
N ASN A 212 -23.11 -5.92 3.30
CA ASN A 212 -23.17 -5.96 4.76
C ASN A 212 -22.11 -6.86 5.44
N TYR A 213 -20.96 -7.13 4.78
CA TYR A 213 -19.90 -7.94 5.38
C TYR A 213 -19.27 -7.30 6.62
N LEU A 214 -19.43 -5.99 6.83
CA LEU A 214 -18.96 -5.29 8.04
C LEU A 214 -19.69 -5.78 9.32
N GLN A 215 -20.85 -6.43 9.19
CA GLN A 215 -21.55 -7.05 10.33
C GLN A 215 -20.78 -8.25 10.93
N PHE A 216 -19.84 -8.80 10.18
CA PHE A 216 -19.00 -9.92 10.61
C PHE A 216 -17.57 -9.43 10.84
N PRO A 217 -17.21 -8.98 12.06
CA PRO A 217 -15.91 -8.36 12.31
C PRO A 217 -14.74 -9.27 11.94
N GLY A 218 -13.86 -8.78 11.06
CA GLY A 218 -12.72 -9.49 10.50
C GLY A 218 -12.93 -10.02 9.08
N LYS A 219 -14.17 -10.05 8.56
CA LYS A 219 -14.45 -10.52 7.19
C LYS A 219 -13.87 -9.57 6.13
N ILE A 220 -14.02 -8.27 6.30
CA ILE A 220 -13.49 -7.28 5.37
C ILE A 220 -11.96 -7.29 5.39
N SER A 221 -11.35 -7.39 6.56
CA SER A 221 -9.90 -7.54 6.71
C SER A 221 -9.37 -8.81 6.01
N ALA A 222 -10.10 -9.92 6.13
CA ALA A 222 -9.77 -11.16 5.45
C ALA A 222 -9.84 -11.00 3.92
N ILE A 223 -10.91 -10.39 3.40
CA ILE A 223 -11.10 -10.13 1.96
C ILE A 223 -10.00 -9.19 1.45
N PHE A 224 -9.66 -8.14 2.22
CA PHE A 224 -8.54 -7.26 1.89
C PHE A 224 -7.24 -8.05 1.75
N LEU A 225 -6.88 -8.88 2.73
CA LEU A 225 -5.65 -9.69 2.68
C LEU A 225 -5.63 -10.63 1.47
N ILE A 226 -6.74 -11.30 1.16
CA ILE A 226 -6.83 -12.21 0.01
C ILE A 226 -6.57 -11.46 -1.30
N PHE A 227 -7.35 -10.42 -1.58
CA PHE A 227 -7.27 -9.75 -2.88
C PHE A 227 -6.02 -8.87 -3.03
N TYR A 228 -5.59 -8.20 -1.96
CA TYR A 228 -4.32 -7.49 -1.95
C TYR A 228 -3.16 -8.43 -2.27
N SER A 229 -3.12 -9.59 -1.62
CA SER A 229 -2.06 -10.59 -1.86
C SER A 229 -2.06 -11.11 -3.28
N LEU A 230 -3.23 -11.38 -3.86
CA LEU A 230 -3.35 -11.79 -5.26
C LEU A 230 -2.82 -10.70 -6.20
N PHE A 231 -3.27 -9.46 -6.04
CA PHE A 231 -2.83 -8.35 -6.88
C PHE A 231 -1.33 -8.09 -6.73
N ARG A 232 -0.83 -8.12 -5.50
CA ARG A 232 0.58 -7.96 -5.20
C ARG A 232 1.44 -9.08 -5.81
N PHE A 233 1.02 -10.33 -5.70
CA PHE A 233 1.71 -11.48 -6.29
C PHE A 233 1.85 -11.32 -7.80
N PHE A 234 0.77 -10.91 -8.48
CA PHE A 234 0.79 -10.69 -9.93
C PHE A 234 1.60 -9.45 -10.32
N ALA A 235 1.52 -8.35 -9.58
CA ALA A 235 2.29 -7.14 -9.87
C ALA A 235 3.81 -7.37 -9.80
N GLU A 236 4.27 -8.27 -8.94
CA GLU A 236 5.70 -8.62 -8.81
C GLU A 236 6.31 -9.23 -10.09
N PHE A 237 5.52 -9.81 -10.99
CA PHE A 237 6.05 -10.29 -12.28
C PHE A 237 6.55 -9.13 -13.16
N PHE A 238 6.00 -7.95 -13.00
CA PHE A 238 6.36 -6.74 -13.76
C PHE A 238 7.37 -5.84 -13.03
N ARG A 239 7.56 -6.06 -11.75
CA ARG A 239 8.48 -5.30 -10.91
C ARG A 239 9.89 -5.88 -10.97
N SER A 240 10.91 -5.02 -10.95
CA SER A 240 12.29 -5.45 -10.76
C SER A 240 12.46 -6.00 -9.33
N PRO A 241 13.10 -7.16 -9.16
CA PRO A 241 13.44 -7.66 -7.84
C PRO A 241 14.28 -6.64 -7.06
N ASP A 242 14.16 -6.66 -5.74
CA ASP A 242 14.98 -5.83 -4.88
C ASP A 242 16.47 -6.21 -5.09
N PRO A 243 17.35 -5.26 -5.46
CA PRO A 243 18.76 -5.57 -5.75
C PRO A 243 19.52 -6.23 -4.60
N GLN A 244 19.12 -5.97 -3.36
CA GLN A 244 19.78 -6.53 -2.17
C GLN A 244 19.39 -7.99 -1.87
N ILE A 245 18.17 -8.39 -2.30
CA ILE A 245 17.58 -9.69 -1.94
C ILE A 245 17.52 -10.60 -3.17
N GLY A 246 17.19 -10.08 -4.35
CA GLY A 246 17.03 -10.83 -5.58
C GLY A 246 15.88 -11.83 -5.55
N TYR A 247 16.12 -13.00 -6.14
CA TYR A 247 15.21 -14.15 -6.13
C TYR A 247 15.55 -15.09 -4.99
N LEU A 248 14.54 -15.63 -4.35
CA LEU A 248 14.63 -16.58 -3.25
C LEU A 248 14.23 -18.00 -3.72
N ILE A 249 13.56 -18.74 -2.85
CA ILE A 249 13.10 -20.11 -3.10
C ILE A 249 12.18 -20.15 -4.34
N LEU A 250 12.35 -21.13 -5.21
CA LEU A 250 11.56 -21.36 -6.44
C LEU A 250 11.57 -20.16 -7.41
N ASN A 251 12.63 -19.36 -7.42
CA ASN A 251 12.73 -18.14 -8.22
C ASN A 251 11.61 -17.11 -7.93
N LEU A 252 11.06 -17.13 -6.72
CA LEU A 252 10.10 -16.14 -6.26
C LEU A 252 10.82 -14.96 -5.61
N THR A 253 10.24 -13.77 -5.75
CA THR A 253 10.69 -12.59 -5.02
C THR A 253 10.20 -12.64 -3.57
N LEU A 254 10.82 -11.87 -2.67
CA LEU A 254 10.35 -11.71 -1.30
C LEU A 254 8.89 -11.22 -1.27
N GLY A 255 8.51 -10.29 -2.17
CA GLY A 255 7.15 -9.79 -2.29
C GLY A 255 6.14 -10.90 -2.63
N GLN A 256 6.50 -11.83 -3.50
CA GLN A 256 5.65 -12.99 -3.84
C GLN A 256 5.51 -13.96 -2.65
N LEU A 257 6.59 -14.27 -1.94
CA LEU A 257 6.54 -15.15 -0.77
C LEU A 257 5.66 -14.57 0.35
N ILE A 258 5.81 -13.29 0.65
CA ILE A 258 4.97 -12.60 1.65
C ILE A 258 3.51 -12.57 1.19
N SER A 259 3.25 -12.37 -0.10
CA SER A 259 1.90 -12.43 -0.66
C SER A 259 1.24 -13.79 -0.45
N ILE A 260 1.98 -14.89 -0.63
CA ILE A 260 1.46 -16.24 -0.34
C ILE A 260 1.10 -16.37 1.14
N LEU A 261 1.95 -15.91 2.05
CA LEU A 261 1.67 -15.96 3.49
C LEU A 261 0.42 -15.14 3.86
N PHE A 262 0.27 -13.95 3.30
CA PHE A 262 -0.91 -13.12 3.54
C PHE A 262 -2.18 -13.69 2.91
N LEU A 263 -2.08 -14.36 1.76
CA LEU A 263 -3.19 -15.08 1.14
C LEU A 263 -3.68 -16.21 2.06
N ILE A 264 -2.77 -17.01 2.60
CA ILE A 264 -3.09 -18.08 3.55
C ILE A 264 -3.73 -17.49 4.81
N ALA A 265 -3.11 -16.46 5.40
CA ALA A 265 -3.64 -15.80 6.60
C ALA A 265 -5.03 -15.21 6.37
N GLY A 266 -5.26 -14.54 5.22
CA GLY A 266 -6.55 -14.00 4.83
C GLY A 266 -7.62 -15.09 4.66
N THR A 267 -7.27 -16.19 4.01
CA THR A 267 -8.18 -17.34 3.80
C THR A 267 -8.55 -17.99 5.13
N LEU A 268 -7.59 -18.21 6.02
CA LEU A 268 -7.83 -18.74 7.36
C LEU A 268 -8.72 -17.78 8.17
N LEU A 269 -8.39 -16.50 8.16
CA LEU A 269 -9.20 -15.48 8.85
C LEU A 269 -10.64 -15.47 8.31
N PHE A 270 -10.83 -15.55 7.00
CA PHE A 270 -12.15 -15.60 6.39
C PHE A 270 -12.95 -16.82 6.82
N TYR A 271 -12.31 -17.97 6.90
CA TYR A 271 -12.94 -19.23 7.31
C TYR A 271 -13.35 -19.22 8.79
N PHE A 272 -12.47 -18.72 9.68
CA PHE A 272 -12.74 -18.70 11.12
C PHE A 272 -13.66 -17.56 11.59
N LYS A 273 -13.91 -16.55 10.76
CA LYS A 273 -14.83 -15.42 11.06
C LYS A 273 -16.20 -15.69 10.44
N ARG A 274 -16.95 -16.60 11.04
CA ARG A 274 -18.35 -16.88 10.69
C ARG A 274 -19.32 -15.94 11.37
#